data_bd7e5ce64248c9b36487f33a9f7b943b
#
_entry.id   bd7e5ce64248c9b36487f33a9f7b943b
#
_cell.length_a   1.000
_cell.length_b   1.000
_cell.length_c   1.000
_cell.angle_alpha   90.00
_cell.angle_beta   90.00
_cell.angle_gamma   90.00
#
_symmetry.space_group_name_H-M   'P 1'
#
loop_
_entity.id
_entity.type
_entity.pdbx_description
1 polymer ?
#
loop_
_entity_poly.entity_id
_entity_poly.type
_entity_poly.pdbx_seq_one_letter_code
_entity_poly.pdbx_strand_id
1 'polypeptide(L)'
;HFLPDRTDYYYRDSRNNISIANPTGHPLLVPIIHRPDAVRPFGRSRITRSGMYWQSNAKRTLERADVTAEFYSFPQKYVTGLSDDAEPMETWKATVSSMLQFTKDENGDKPTLGQFTQPSMSPFTEQLRTAAAGFAGETGLTLDDLGFVSDNPSSVEAIKASHENLRLAGRKAQRSLGAGLLNVAYLAACLRDDVPYLREQFSKTKPKWEPLFEADASMLSLIGDGAIKLNQAIPEFINKDTIRDLTGIKGAE
;
A
#
# COMPACT_ATOMS: atom_id res chain seq x y z
N HIS A 1 -26.59 -12.76 -15.87
CA HIS A 1 -27.65 -12.70 -14.86
C HIS A 1 -27.63 -13.98 -14.05
N PHE A 2 -27.32 -13.90 -12.77
CA PHE A 2 -27.21 -15.08 -11.90
C PHE A 2 -28.51 -15.28 -11.14
N LEU A 3 -29.24 -16.33 -11.52
CA LEU A 3 -30.49 -16.76 -10.86
C LEU A 3 -30.22 -18.01 -10.01
N PRO A 4 -31.11 -18.36 -9.06
CA PRO A 4 -30.94 -19.56 -8.25
C PRO A 4 -30.97 -20.85 -9.05
N ASP A 5 -31.80 -20.90 -10.09
CA ASP A 5 -32.07 -22.06 -10.94
C ASP A 5 -31.24 -22.10 -12.23
N ARG A 6 -30.73 -20.96 -12.66
CA ARG A 6 -29.97 -20.84 -13.91
C ARG A 6 -29.08 -19.63 -13.95
N THR A 7 -28.12 -19.61 -14.86
CA THR A 7 -27.31 -18.43 -15.20
C THR A 7 -27.54 -18.06 -16.66
N ASP A 8 -28.01 -16.84 -16.90
CA ASP A 8 -28.27 -16.31 -18.24
C ASP A 8 -27.12 -15.41 -18.68
N TYR A 9 -26.56 -15.71 -19.84
CA TYR A 9 -25.51 -14.93 -20.49
C TYR A 9 -26.11 -14.11 -21.63
N TYR A 10 -25.93 -12.78 -21.57
CA TYR A 10 -26.38 -11.84 -22.58
C TYR A 10 -25.15 -11.26 -23.30
N TYR A 11 -25.07 -11.51 -24.59
CA TYR A 11 -24.00 -10.97 -25.43
C TYR A 11 -24.48 -9.72 -26.16
N ARG A 12 -23.68 -8.65 -26.10
CA ARG A 12 -24.05 -7.35 -26.69
C ARG A 12 -24.34 -7.40 -28.20
N ASP A 13 -23.63 -8.28 -28.93
CA ASP A 13 -23.66 -8.37 -30.38
C ASP A 13 -24.27 -9.68 -30.92
N SER A 14 -24.78 -10.54 -30.03
CA SER A 14 -25.39 -11.80 -30.46
C SER A 14 -26.89 -11.87 -30.11
N ARG A 15 -27.67 -12.41 -31.04
CA ARG A 15 -29.09 -12.68 -30.81
C ARG A 15 -29.33 -13.93 -29.96
N ASN A 16 -28.28 -14.69 -29.68
CA ASN A 16 -28.38 -15.94 -28.95
C ASN A 16 -27.93 -15.71 -27.50
N ASN A 17 -28.89 -15.64 -26.60
CA ASN A 17 -28.62 -15.72 -25.17
C ASN A 17 -28.41 -17.17 -24.79
N ILE A 18 -27.44 -17.45 -23.94
CA ILE A 18 -27.16 -18.78 -23.42
C ILE A 18 -27.68 -18.84 -22.00
N SER A 19 -28.49 -19.86 -21.70
CA SER A 19 -28.97 -20.11 -20.35
C SER A 19 -28.42 -21.48 -19.90
N ILE A 20 -27.74 -21.50 -18.77
CA ILE A 20 -27.13 -22.71 -18.18
C ILE A 20 -27.89 -23.02 -16.89
N ALA A 21 -28.44 -24.24 -16.78
CA ALA A 21 -29.08 -24.69 -15.56
C ALA A 21 -28.10 -24.74 -14.38
N ASN A 22 -28.61 -24.42 -13.21
CA ASN A 22 -27.83 -24.37 -11.97
C ASN A 22 -28.44 -25.34 -10.94
N PRO A 23 -27.79 -26.47 -10.66
CA PRO A 23 -28.31 -27.46 -9.72
C PRO A 23 -28.15 -27.07 -8.25
N THR A 24 -27.44 -26.02 -7.95
CA THR A 24 -27.10 -25.65 -6.55
C THR A 24 -28.26 -25.00 -5.79
N GLY A 25 -29.28 -24.50 -6.47
CA GLY A 25 -30.37 -23.72 -5.88
C GLY A 25 -29.94 -22.32 -5.35
N HIS A 26 -28.73 -21.91 -5.63
CA HIS A 26 -28.18 -20.62 -5.23
C HIS A 26 -27.53 -19.91 -6.43
N PRO A 27 -27.58 -18.56 -6.50
CA PRO A 27 -26.89 -17.82 -7.55
C PRO A 27 -25.39 -18.13 -7.56
N LEU A 28 -24.83 -18.37 -8.75
CA LEU A 28 -23.39 -18.65 -8.94
C LEU A 28 -22.55 -17.36 -8.87
N LEU A 29 -22.90 -16.48 -7.95
CA LEU A 29 -22.19 -15.23 -7.67
C LEU A 29 -21.96 -15.11 -6.17
N VAL A 30 -20.72 -15.22 -5.76
CA VAL A 30 -20.33 -15.10 -4.35
C VAL A 30 -19.62 -13.78 -4.10
N PRO A 31 -20.19 -12.90 -3.27
CA PRO A 31 -19.51 -11.68 -2.90
C PRO A 31 -18.37 -11.98 -1.90
N ILE A 32 -17.16 -11.52 -2.21
CA ILE A 32 -16.02 -11.54 -1.28
C ILE A 32 -15.98 -10.20 -0.58
N ILE A 33 -16.45 -10.16 0.66
CA ILE A 33 -16.79 -8.92 1.35
C ILE A 33 -15.70 -8.56 2.37
N HIS A 34 -15.27 -7.30 2.36
CA HIS A 34 -14.35 -6.74 3.35
C HIS A 34 -15.11 -5.86 4.35
N ARG A 35 -15.08 -6.22 5.65
CA ARG A 35 -15.70 -5.49 6.76
C ARG A 35 -17.19 -5.14 6.50
N PRO A 36 -18.08 -6.14 6.37
CA PRO A 36 -19.51 -5.89 6.30
C PRO A 36 -20.04 -5.35 7.63
N ASP A 37 -21.03 -4.48 7.54
CA ASP A 37 -21.82 -4.03 8.68
C ASP A 37 -23.32 -4.02 8.33
N ALA A 38 -24.19 -3.80 9.30
CA ALA A 38 -25.65 -3.82 9.10
C ALA A 38 -26.14 -2.77 8.08
N VAL A 39 -25.43 -1.63 7.97
CA VAL A 39 -25.76 -0.55 7.02
C VAL A 39 -25.15 -0.82 5.65
N ARG A 40 -24.03 -1.55 5.59
CA ARG A 40 -23.27 -1.82 4.37
C ARG A 40 -22.99 -3.34 4.25
N PRO A 41 -23.97 -4.11 3.86
CA PRO A 41 -23.85 -5.57 3.77
C PRO A 41 -22.79 -6.03 2.76
N PHE A 42 -22.52 -5.22 1.72
CA PHE A 42 -21.44 -5.46 0.75
C PHE A 42 -20.07 -4.91 1.19
N GLY A 43 -19.95 -4.53 2.46
CA GLY A 43 -18.68 -4.14 3.06
C GLY A 43 -18.19 -2.75 2.69
N ARG A 44 -16.90 -2.51 2.96
CA ARG A 44 -16.23 -1.24 2.73
C ARG A 44 -14.92 -1.45 2.00
N SER A 45 -14.51 -0.46 1.22
CA SER A 45 -13.17 -0.43 0.65
C SER A 45 -12.10 -0.38 1.75
N ARG A 46 -10.96 -1.03 1.53
CA ARG A 46 -9.77 -0.84 2.36
C ARG A 46 -9.14 0.55 2.14
N ILE A 47 -9.35 1.13 0.97
CA ILE A 47 -8.92 2.51 0.67
C ILE A 47 -9.87 3.45 1.42
N THR A 48 -9.38 4.08 2.48
CA THR A 48 -10.14 5.00 3.32
C THR A 48 -10.05 6.43 2.79
N ARG A 49 -10.98 7.29 3.20
CA ARG A 49 -10.91 8.73 2.87
C ARG A 49 -9.69 9.39 3.50
N SER A 50 -9.30 8.95 4.69
CA SER A 50 -8.10 9.42 5.38
C SER A 50 -6.83 9.05 4.58
N GLY A 51 -6.71 7.79 4.12
CA GLY A 51 -5.61 7.39 3.25
C GLY A 51 -5.52 8.20 1.95
N MET A 52 -6.66 8.47 1.30
CA MET A 52 -6.73 9.32 0.11
C MET A 52 -6.32 10.77 0.41
N TYR A 53 -6.69 11.30 1.58
CA TYR A 53 -6.27 12.63 2.01
C TYR A 53 -4.75 12.72 2.14
N TRP A 54 -4.12 11.77 2.83
CA TRP A 54 -2.67 11.76 3.02
C TRP A 54 -1.92 11.60 1.70
N GLN A 55 -2.41 10.73 0.80
CA GLN A 55 -1.85 10.59 -0.55
C GLN A 55 -1.94 11.91 -1.33
N SER A 56 -3.09 12.57 -1.31
CA SER A 56 -3.28 13.85 -1.99
C SER A 56 -2.41 14.96 -1.40
N ASN A 57 -2.18 14.92 -0.07
CA ASN A 57 -1.28 15.86 0.59
C ASN A 57 0.17 15.64 0.18
N ALA A 58 0.64 14.37 0.15
CA ALA A 58 1.97 14.03 -0.35
C ALA A 58 2.18 14.49 -1.80
N LYS A 59 1.22 14.22 -2.68
CA LYS A 59 1.28 14.66 -4.09
C LYS A 59 1.45 16.17 -4.21
N ARG A 60 0.61 16.95 -3.52
CA ARG A 60 0.70 18.42 -3.54
C ARG A 60 2.02 18.94 -2.96
N THR A 61 2.58 18.24 -1.97
CA THR A 61 3.88 18.61 -1.38
C THR A 61 5.00 18.38 -2.38
N LEU A 62 4.99 17.26 -3.12
CA LEU A 62 5.94 16.98 -4.19
C LEU A 62 5.85 18.03 -5.31
N GLU A 63 4.65 18.33 -5.80
CA GLU A 63 4.42 19.33 -6.84
C GLU A 63 4.98 20.71 -6.43
N ARG A 64 4.81 21.12 -5.15
CA ARG A 64 5.37 22.36 -4.64
C ARG A 64 6.89 22.30 -4.50
N ALA A 65 7.42 21.15 -4.08
CA ALA A 65 8.85 20.93 -3.98
C ALA A 65 9.53 21.03 -5.35
N ASP A 66 8.92 20.46 -6.39
CA ASP A 66 9.44 20.51 -7.77
C ASP A 66 9.51 21.96 -8.26
N VAL A 67 8.43 22.74 -8.11
CA VAL A 67 8.42 24.17 -8.47
C VAL A 67 9.48 24.95 -7.67
N THR A 68 9.61 24.69 -6.36
CA THR A 68 10.62 25.38 -5.54
C THR A 68 12.04 24.97 -5.94
N ALA A 69 12.25 23.73 -6.35
CA ALA A 69 13.55 23.24 -6.81
C ALA A 69 14.04 23.96 -8.08
N GLU A 70 13.12 24.33 -8.99
CA GLU A 70 13.48 25.17 -10.15
C GLU A 70 14.02 26.52 -9.73
N PHE A 71 13.35 27.22 -8.81
CA PHE A 71 13.83 28.50 -8.27
C PHE A 71 15.11 28.34 -7.42
N TYR A 72 15.26 27.24 -6.71
CA TYR A 72 16.46 26.93 -5.95
C TYR A 72 17.67 26.72 -6.88
N SER A 73 17.48 26.05 -8.00
CA SER A 73 18.52 25.75 -8.98
C SER A 73 18.96 26.99 -9.76
N PHE A 74 18.04 27.94 -9.98
CA PHE A 74 18.28 29.16 -10.73
C PHE A 74 17.88 30.41 -9.92
N PRO A 75 18.66 30.77 -8.89
CA PRO A 75 18.32 31.88 -8.03
C PRO A 75 18.35 33.20 -8.82
N GLN A 76 17.30 33.99 -8.65
CA GLN A 76 17.17 35.27 -9.31
C GLN A 76 18.21 36.25 -8.71
N LYS A 77 18.92 36.94 -9.61
CA LYS A 77 19.89 37.99 -9.27
C LYS A 77 19.23 39.32 -9.57
N TYR A 78 19.60 40.34 -8.81
CA TYR A 78 19.18 41.71 -9.02
C TYR A 78 20.34 42.67 -8.93
N VAL A 79 20.19 43.79 -9.61
CA VAL A 79 21.17 44.90 -9.59
C VAL A 79 20.40 46.17 -9.23
N THR A 80 20.94 46.96 -8.33
CA THR A 80 20.40 48.27 -7.97
C THR A 80 21.48 49.33 -8.14
N GLY A 81 21.07 50.56 -8.47
CA GLY A 81 22.02 51.69 -8.66
C GLY A 81 22.68 51.66 -10.04
N LEU A 82 21.98 51.26 -11.09
CA LEU A 82 22.40 51.46 -12.48
C LEU A 82 22.13 52.93 -12.89
N SER A 83 22.99 53.50 -13.74
CA SER A 83 22.72 54.81 -14.33
C SER A 83 21.54 54.78 -15.27
N ASP A 84 20.84 55.93 -15.46
CA ASP A 84 19.68 56.04 -16.30
C ASP A 84 19.96 55.70 -17.79
N ASP A 85 21.22 55.85 -18.21
CA ASP A 85 21.70 55.55 -19.57
C ASP A 85 22.18 54.10 -19.75
N ALA A 86 22.05 53.23 -18.70
CA ALA A 86 22.49 51.84 -18.78
C ALA A 86 21.58 51.03 -19.78
N GLU A 87 22.19 50.43 -20.78
CA GLU A 87 21.47 49.56 -21.70
C GLU A 87 20.84 48.37 -20.93
N PRO A 88 19.56 48.00 -21.26
CA PRO A 88 18.92 46.85 -20.67
C PRO A 88 19.74 45.58 -20.91
N MET A 89 20.10 44.88 -19.86
CA MET A 89 20.89 43.65 -19.97
C MET A 89 20.01 42.54 -20.53
N GLU A 90 20.44 41.93 -21.61
CA GLU A 90 19.77 40.77 -22.18
C GLU A 90 19.70 39.64 -21.19
N THR A 91 18.51 39.11 -20.94
CA THR A 91 18.19 38.11 -19.90
C THR A 91 19.07 36.88 -19.99
N TRP A 92 19.50 36.48 -21.19
CA TRP A 92 20.35 35.31 -21.38
C TRP A 92 21.80 35.50 -20.95
N LYS A 93 22.32 36.76 -20.91
CA LYS A 93 23.68 37.09 -20.44
C LYS A 93 23.83 36.95 -18.91
N ALA A 94 22.72 36.92 -18.18
CA ALA A 94 22.69 36.72 -16.75
C ALA A 94 22.66 35.23 -16.30
N THR A 95 23.07 34.32 -17.18
CA THR A 95 23.12 32.88 -16.87
C THR A 95 24.17 32.53 -15.81
N VAL A 96 24.00 31.35 -15.21
CA VAL A 96 24.78 30.85 -14.06
C VAL A 96 26.30 30.91 -14.23
N SER A 97 26.79 30.83 -15.47
CA SER A 97 28.23 30.80 -15.79
C SER A 97 28.81 32.09 -16.36
N SER A 98 28.02 33.16 -16.52
CA SER A 98 28.51 34.41 -17.09
C SER A 98 29.03 35.35 -16.00
N MET A 99 30.24 35.88 -16.18
CA MET A 99 30.81 36.94 -15.34
C MET A 99 30.14 38.24 -15.69
N LEU A 100 29.39 38.84 -14.76
CA LEU A 100 28.74 40.12 -14.93
C LEU A 100 29.73 41.24 -14.59
N GLN A 101 29.96 42.15 -15.53
CA GLN A 101 30.79 43.34 -15.31
C GLN A 101 29.91 44.59 -15.35
N PHE A 102 30.02 45.42 -14.34
CA PHE A 102 29.30 46.68 -14.26
C PHE A 102 30.32 47.82 -14.06
N THR A 103 30.12 48.91 -14.75
CA THR A 103 30.88 50.16 -14.58
C THR A 103 30.28 51.02 -13.47
N LYS A 104 31.04 51.96 -12.98
CA LYS A 104 30.55 52.99 -12.06
C LYS A 104 29.58 53.91 -12.79
N ASP A 105 28.63 54.49 -12.03
CA ASP A 105 27.74 55.53 -12.56
C ASP A 105 28.52 56.87 -12.74
N GLU A 106 27.83 57.88 -13.25
CA GLU A 106 28.41 59.21 -13.46
C GLU A 106 28.88 59.90 -12.17
N ASN A 107 28.27 59.52 -11.01
CA ASN A 107 28.64 60.04 -9.70
C ASN A 107 29.78 59.23 -9.05
N GLY A 108 30.25 58.18 -9.69
CA GLY A 108 31.32 57.32 -9.19
C GLY A 108 30.86 56.20 -8.27
N ASP A 109 29.55 56.05 -8.08
CA ASP A 109 28.99 54.99 -7.25
C ASP A 109 28.97 53.66 -8.00
N LYS A 110 29.16 52.56 -7.24
CA LYS A 110 29.15 51.20 -7.81
C LYS A 110 27.76 50.61 -7.68
N PRO A 111 27.23 49.94 -8.74
CA PRO A 111 26.00 49.18 -8.61
C PRO A 111 26.11 48.10 -7.54
N THR A 112 25.04 47.93 -6.80
CA THR A 112 24.96 46.88 -5.79
C THR A 112 24.31 45.64 -6.42
N LEU A 113 25.07 44.53 -6.38
CA LEU A 113 24.62 43.23 -6.87
C LEU A 113 24.05 42.43 -5.70
N GLY A 114 22.91 41.84 -5.91
CA GLY A 114 22.29 40.95 -4.94
C GLY A 114 21.70 39.70 -5.59
N GLN A 115 21.45 38.75 -4.76
CA GLN A 115 20.79 37.52 -5.12
C GLN A 115 19.67 37.25 -4.09
N PHE A 116 18.49 36.87 -4.55
CA PHE A 116 17.44 36.44 -3.64
C PHE A 116 17.87 35.19 -2.89
N THR A 117 17.53 35.13 -1.59
CA THR A 117 17.85 34.00 -0.73
C THR A 117 17.15 32.75 -1.28
N GLN A 118 17.95 31.71 -1.44
CA GLN A 118 17.39 30.40 -1.87
C GLN A 118 16.49 29.83 -0.78
N PRO A 119 15.27 29.37 -1.14
CA PRO A 119 14.39 28.71 -0.19
C PRO A 119 14.96 27.34 0.19
N SER A 120 14.82 26.96 1.46
CA SER A 120 15.19 25.61 1.90
C SER A 120 14.22 24.56 1.39
N MET A 121 14.74 23.40 0.98
CA MET A 121 13.93 22.24 0.60
C MET A 121 13.52 21.35 1.79
N SER A 122 14.14 21.54 2.95
CA SER A 122 13.89 20.76 4.16
C SER A 122 12.41 20.74 4.60
N PRO A 123 11.65 21.85 4.58
CA PRO A 123 10.25 21.83 4.97
C PRO A 123 9.38 20.89 4.12
N PHE A 124 9.70 20.73 2.83
CA PHE A 124 8.97 19.81 1.95
C PHE A 124 9.23 18.36 2.31
N THR A 125 10.46 18.00 2.64
CA THR A 125 10.83 16.67 3.10
C THR A 125 10.10 16.33 4.41
N GLU A 126 10.04 17.28 5.35
CA GLU A 126 9.32 17.09 6.62
C GLU A 126 7.80 16.95 6.41
N GLN A 127 7.21 17.75 5.54
CA GLN A 127 5.79 17.62 5.19
C GLN A 127 5.49 16.28 4.51
N LEU A 128 6.37 15.84 3.61
CA LEU A 128 6.22 14.54 2.96
C LEU A 128 6.32 13.40 3.97
N ARG A 129 7.27 13.47 4.91
CA ARG A 129 7.41 12.51 6.00
C ARG A 129 6.17 12.49 6.90
N THR A 130 5.58 13.65 7.21
CA THR A 130 4.34 13.75 7.97
C THR A 130 3.18 13.11 7.24
N ALA A 131 3.05 13.36 5.93
CA ALA A 131 2.01 12.74 5.10
C ALA A 131 2.19 11.21 5.03
N ALA A 132 3.42 10.74 4.88
CA ALA A 132 3.75 9.31 4.91
C ALA A 132 3.42 8.67 6.27
N ALA A 133 3.74 9.34 7.39
CA ALA A 133 3.40 8.85 8.73
C ALA A 133 1.88 8.72 8.93
N GLY A 134 1.11 9.73 8.48
CA GLY A 134 -0.35 9.68 8.51
C GLY A 134 -0.93 8.55 7.65
N PHE A 135 -0.38 8.33 6.47
CA PHE A 135 -0.76 7.23 5.59
C PHE A 135 -0.39 5.86 6.18
N ALA A 136 0.82 5.73 6.74
CA ALA A 136 1.29 4.53 7.42
C ALA A 136 0.38 4.14 8.59
N GLY A 137 0.04 5.11 9.45
CA GLY A 137 -0.88 4.90 10.57
C GLY A 137 -2.28 4.43 10.15
N GLU A 138 -2.80 4.94 9.02
CA GLU A 138 -4.10 4.55 8.50
C GLU A 138 -4.09 3.15 7.86
N THR A 139 -3.00 2.79 7.20
CA THR A 139 -2.89 1.52 6.45
C THR A 139 -2.32 0.37 7.26
N GLY A 140 -1.68 0.66 8.40
CA GLY A 140 -0.96 -0.30 9.22
C GLY A 140 0.45 -0.61 8.70
N LEU A 141 0.96 0.20 7.77
CA LEU A 141 2.33 0.15 7.28
C LEU A 141 3.29 0.88 8.24
N THR A 142 4.58 0.72 8.01
CA THR A 142 5.63 1.48 8.68
C THR A 142 6.15 2.60 7.77
N LEU A 143 6.90 3.55 8.32
CA LEU A 143 7.59 4.55 7.50
C LEU A 143 8.66 3.93 6.61
N ASP A 144 9.31 2.86 7.08
CA ASP A 144 10.32 2.12 6.32
C ASP A 144 9.70 1.46 5.07
N ASP A 145 8.47 0.91 5.19
CA ASP A 145 7.71 0.38 4.04
C ASP A 145 7.41 1.44 2.97
N LEU A 146 7.38 2.72 3.37
CA LEU A 146 7.15 3.85 2.48
C LEU A 146 8.45 4.52 2.00
N GLY A 147 9.61 3.93 2.29
CA GLY A 147 10.91 4.41 1.83
C GLY A 147 11.57 5.45 2.73
N PHE A 148 11.02 5.75 3.90
CA PHE A 148 11.63 6.63 4.90
C PHE A 148 12.44 5.84 5.92
N VAL A 149 13.59 5.35 5.50
CA VAL A 149 14.48 4.54 6.32
C VAL A 149 15.09 5.39 7.46
N SER A 150 15.21 4.79 8.64
CA SER A 150 15.91 5.38 9.77
C SER A 150 17.42 5.17 9.62
N ASP A 151 18.21 6.19 9.97
CA ASP A 151 19.69 6.11 9.95
C ASP A 151 20.24 5.07 10.94
N ASN A 152 19.46 4.73 11.98
CA ASN A 152 19.80 3.66 12.92
C ASN A 152 19.02 2.39 12.56
N PRO A 153 19.69 1.29 12.18
CA PRO A 153 19.00 0.03 11.93
C PRO A 153 18.34 -0.47 13.21
N SER A 154 17.04 -0.74 13.10
CA SER A 154 16.28 -1.33 14.19
C SER A 154 16.70 -2.79 14.42
N SER A 155 16.58 -3.28 15.67
CA SER A 155 16.77 -4.72 15.91
C SER A 155 15.72 -5.55 15.18
N VAL A 156 16.03 -6.81 14.91
CA VAL A 156 15.11 -7.75 14.23
C VAL A 156 13.77 -7.84 14.98
N GLU A 157 13.81 -7.82 16.31
CA GLU A 157 12.62 -7.83 17.16
C GLU A 157 11.81 -6.54 17.02
N ALA A 158 12.46 -5.38 16.91
CA ALA A 158 11.78 -4.10 16.72
C ALA A 158 11.11 -4.05 15.32
N ILE A 159 11.75 -4.56 14.28
CA ILE A 159 11.18 -4.67 12.94
C ILE A 159 9.95 -5.59 12.98
N LYS A 160 10.03 -6.76 13.60
CA LYS A 160 8.89 -7.67 13.75
C LYS A 160 7.74 -7.02 14.52
N ALA A 161 8.04 -6.30 15.61
CA ALA A 161 7.03 -5.60 16.41
C ALA A 161 6.36 -4.47 15.60
N SER A 162 7.10 -3.75 14.76
CA SER A 162 6.54 -2.66 13.93
C SER A 162 5.54 -3.17 12.91
N HIS A 163 5.69 -4.40 12.39
CA HIS A 163 4.77 -5.01 11.43
C HIS A 163 3.58 -5.76 12.06
N GLU A 164 3.45 -5.77 13.41
CA GLU A 164 2.35 -6.48 14.08
C GLU A 164 0.96 -5.95 13.69
N ASN A 165 0.82 -4.64 13.48
CA ASN A 165 -0.43 -4.03 13.02
C ASN A 165 -0.83 -4.53 11.62
N LEU A 166 0.14 -4.65 10.71
CA LEU A 166 -0.08 -5.18 9.36
C LEU A 166 -0.47 -6.67 9.44
N ARG A 167 0.19 -7.44 10.31
CA ARG A 167 -0.12 -8.86 10.56
C ARG A 167 -1.56 -9.04 11.05
N LEU A 168 -1.99 -8.23 12.01
CA LEU A 168 -3.35 -8.27 12.53
C LEU A 168 -4.39 -7.86 11.48
N ALA A 169 -4.08 -6.85 10.66
CA ALA A 169 -4.93 -6.44 9.55
C ALA A 169 -5.06 -7.56 8.50
N GLY A 170 -3.96 -8.23 8.17
CA GLY A 170 -3.93 -9.40 7.28
C GLY A 170 -4.79 -10.54 7.81
N ARG A 171 -4.66 -10.91 9.08
CA ARG A 171 -5.50 -11.96 9.71
C ARG A 171 -6.99 -11.62 9.69
N LYS A 172 -7.35 -10.36 9.95
CA LYS A 172 -8.75 -9.91 9.84
C LYS A 172 -9.26 -10.03 8.40
N ALA A 173 -8.43 -9.68 7.40
CA ALA A 173 -8.75 -9.83 6.00
C ALA A 173 -8.93 -11.31 5.61
N GLN A 174 -8.01 -12.18 6.00
CA GLN A 174 -8.11 -13.63 5.79
C GLN A 174 -9.42 -14.22 6.32
N ARG A 175 -9.86 -13.83 7.52
CA ARG A 175 -11.14 -14.27 8.09
C ARG A 175 -12.34 -13.77 7.26
N SER A 176 -12.34 -12.49 6.92
CA SER A 176 -13.44 -11.86 6.19
C SER A 176 -13.57 -12.43 4.77
N LEU A 177 -12.44 -12.55 4.05
CA LEU A 177 -12.41 -13.07 2.69
C LEU A 177 -12.59 -14.58 2.66
N GLY A 178 -12.12 -15.29 3.68
CA GLY A 178 -12.22 -16.74 3.82
C GLY A 178 -13.65 -17.25 3.83
N ALA A 179 -14.58 -16.53 4.43
CA ALA A 179 -15.99 -16.88 4.41
C ALA A 179 -16.56 -16.88 2.99
N GLY A 180 -16.19 -15.90 2.16
CA GLY A 180 -16.56 -15.86 0.74
C GLY A 180 -15.95 -17.02 -0.05
N LEU A 181 -14.67 -17.31 0.17
CA LEU A 181 -13.96 -18.41 -0.50
C LEU A 181 -14.56 -19.77 -0.16
N LEU A 182 -15.01 -19.99 1.10
CA LEU A 182 -15.72 -21.22 1.47
C LEU A 182 -17.05 -21.36 0.73
N ASN A 183 -17.76 -20.25 0.49
CA ASN A 183 -18.97 -20.27 -0.31
C ASN A 183 -18.68 -20.63 -1.77
N VAL A 184 -17.58 -20.09 -2.33
CA VAL A 184 -17.13 -20.48 -3.69
C VAL A 184 -16.81 -21.97 -3.73
N ALA A 185 -16.06 -22.49 -2.77
CA ALA A 185 -15.70 -23.90 -2.70
C ALA A 185 -16.94 -24.81 -2.59
N TYR A 186 -17.91 -24.42 -1.76
CA TYR A 186 -19.17 -25.11 -1.61
C TYR A 186 -19.94 -25.19 -2.96
N LEU A 187 -20.15 -24.04 -3.62
CA LEU A 187 -20.84 -24.01 -4.90
C LEU A 187 -20.08 -24.78 -5.99
N ALA A 188 -18.76 -24.69 -6.00
CA ALA A 188 -17.92 -25.44 -6.93
C ALA A 188 -18.03 -26.96 -6.73
N ALA A 189 -18.08 -27.43 -5.48
CA ALA A 189 -18.31 -28.84 -5.19
C ALA A 189 -19.70 -29.32 -5.66
N CYS A 190 -20.74 -28.53 -5.38
CA CYS A 190 -22.09 -28.82 -5.86
C CYS A 190 -22.18 -28.94 -7.39
N LEU A 191 -21.50 -28.01 -8.10
CA LEU A 191 -21.46 -28.02 -9.57
C LEU A 191 -20.63 -29.17 -10.13
N ARG A 192 -19.50 -29.49 -9.52
CA ARG A 192 -18.61 -30.56 -9.97
C ARG A 192 -19.29 -31.91 -9.92
N ASP A 193 -20.01 -32.16 -8.81
CA ASP A 193 -20.58 -33.48 -8.50
C ASP A 193 -22.06 -33.57 -8.88
N ASP A 194 -22.66 -32.47 -9.37
CA ASP A 194 -24.08 -32.33 -9.70
C ASP A 194 -25.02 -32.72 -8.55
N VAL A 195 -24.61 -32.41 -7.31
CA VAL A 195 -25.30 -32.74 -6.07
C VAL A 195 -25.48 -31.51 -5.20
N PRO A 196 -26.70 -31.20 -4.73
CA PRO A 196 -26.92 -30.11 -3.77
C PRO A 196 -26.48 -30.55 -2.37
N TYR A 197 -25.21 -30.38 -2.06
CA TYR A 197 -24.67 -30.71 -0.74
C TYR A 197 -25.29 -29.85 0.36
N LEU A 198 -25.38 -30.40 1.58
CA LEU A 198 -25.74 -29.61 2.76
C LEU A 198 -24.57 -28.83 3.28
N ARG A 199 -24.80 -27.57 3.67
CA ARG A 199 -23.76 -26.67 4.24
C ARG A 199 -23.05 -27.27 5.45
N GLU A 200 -23.72 -28.06 6.26
CA GLU A 200 -23.19 -28.74 7.44
C GLU A 200 -22.03 -29.68 7.12
N GLN A 201 -22.06 -30.31 5.94
CA GLN A 201 -21.01 -31.22 5.47
C GLN A 201 -19.65 -30.48 5.30
N PHE A 202 -19.70 -29.16 5.06
CA PHE A 202 -18.52 -28.30 4.91
C PHE A 202 -18.13 -27.56 6.21
N SER A 203 -18.78 -27.87 7.35
CA SER A 203 -18.55 -27.19 8.63
C SER A 203 -17.11 -27.27 9.13
N LYS A 204 -16.40 -28.34 8.79
CA LYS A 204 -14.98 -28.55 9.15
C LYS A 204 -13.99 -28.01 8.10
N THR A 205 -14.48 -27.61 6.93
CA THR A 205 -13.63 -27.06 5.85
C THR A 205 -13.20 -25.66 6.22
N LYS A 206 -11.92 -25.36 6.07
CA LYS A 206 -11.33 -24.04 6.32
C LYS A 206 -10.48 -23.62 5.13
N PRO A 207 -10.47 -22.34 4.76
CA PRO A 207 -9.53 -21.86 3.74
C PRO A 207 -8.12 -21.98 4.29
N LYS A 208 -7.23 -22.53 3.48
CA LYS A 208 -5.80 -22.59 3.80
C LYS A 208 -5.12 -21.32 3.28
N TRP A 209 -4.41 -20.66 4.15
CA TRP A 209 -3.66 -19.45 3.85
C TRP A 209 -2.18 -19.73 4.04
N GLU A 210 -1.35 -19.20 3.17
CA GLU A 210 0.08 -19.13 3.44
C GLU A 210 0.33 -18.17 4.63
N PRO A 211 1.40 -18.40 5.43
CA PRO A 211 1.76 -17.47 6.50
C PRO A 211 1.93 -16.04 5.97
N LEU A 212 1.49 -15.04 6.73
CA LEU A 212 1.60 -13.64 6.33
C LEU A 212 3.06 -13.16 6.25
N PHE A 213 3.94 -13.78 7.03
CA PHE A 213 5.38 -13.56 7.02
C PHE A 213 6.08 -14.90 7.03
N GLU A 214 7.13 -15.01 6.25
CA GLU A 214 7.96 -16.21 6.26
C GLU A 214 8.65 -16.38 7.62
N ALA A 215 8.73 -17.62 8.08
CA ALA A 215 9.42 -17.95 9.31
C ALA A 215 10.94 -17.92 9.07
N ASP A 216 11.66 -17.11 9.83
CA ASP A 216 13.11 -17.14 9.83
C ASP A 216 13.66 -18.37 10.60
N ALA A 217 14.96 -18.64 10.49
CA ALA A 217 15.59 -19.79 11.12
C ALA A 217 15.41 -19.83 12.63
N SER A 218 15.41 -18.67 13.29
CA SER A 218 15.20 -18.57 14.75
C SER A 218 13.77 -18.91 15.14
N MET A 219 12.82 -18.45 14.36
CA MET A 219 11.39 -18.76 14.56
C MET A 219 11.10 -20.24 14.30
N LEU A 220 11.74 -20.83 13.28
CA LEU A 220 11.62 -22.27 13.01
C LEU A 220 12.15 -23.12 14.17
N SER A 221 13.28 -22.75 14.75
CA SER A 221 13.81 -23.41 15.95
C SER A 221 12.84 -23.33 17.14
N LEU A 222 12.32 -22.13 17.42
CA LEU A 222 11.34 -21.93 18.51
C LEU A 222 10.03 -22.71 18.28
N ILE A 223 9.55 -22.79 17.04
CA ILE A 223 8.37 -23.60 16.70
C ILE A 223 8.67 -25.09 16.92
N GLY A 224 9.86 -25.56 16.50
CA GLY A 224 10.28 -26.95 16.72
C GLY A 224 10.35 -27.33 18.20
N ASP A 225 11.03 -26.53 19.00
CA ASP A 225 11.13 -26.71 20.45
C ASP A 225 9.76 -26.65 21.14
N GLY A 226 8.92 -25.70 20.74
CA GLY A 226 7.56 -25.56 21.21
C GLY A 226 6.70 -26.78 20.87
N ALA A 227 6.81 -27.29 19.65
CA ALA A 227 6.07 -28.47 19.20
C ALA A 227 6.46 -29.72 19.99
N ILE A 228 7.77 -29.92 20.26
CA ILE A 228 8.26 -31.03 21.08
C ILE A 228 7.69 -30.94 22.48
N LYS A 229 7.77 -29.79 23.14
CA LYS A 229 7.24 -29.58 24.50
C LYS A 229 5.73 -29.79 24.60
N LEU A 230 4.99 -29.31 23.60
CA LEU A 230 3.53 -29.50 23.57
C LEU A 230 3.15 -30.97 23.36
N ASN A 231 3.85 -31.70 22.50
CA ASN A 231 3.61 -33.11 22.26
C ASN A 231 4.09 -34.00 23.45
N GLN A 232 5.05 -33.53 24.25
CA GLN A 232 5.40 -34.19 25.53
C GLN A 232 4.28 -34.06 26.55
N ALA A 233 3.60 -32.90 26.60
CA ALA A 233 2.50 -32.67 27.52
C ALA A 233 1.19 -33.35 27.06
N ILE A 234 0.92 -33.31 25.75
CA ILE A 234 -0.27 -33.88 25.11
C ILE A 234 0.20 -34.62 23.85
N PRO A 235 0.29 -35.95 23.85
CA PRO A 235 0.72 -36.73 22.69
C PRO A 235 -0.13 -36.42 21.45
N GLU A 236 0.55 -36.26 20.31
CA GLU A 236 -0.07 -35.99 18.99
C GLU A 236 -0.89 -34.69 18.89
N PHE A 237 -0.73 -33.77 19.84
CA PHE A 237 -1.43 -32.46 19.80
C PHE A 237 -1.00 -31.61 18.59
N ILE A 238 0.30 -31.63 18.29
CA ILE A 238 0.86 -30.99 17.10
C ILE A 238 1.31 -32.08 16.13
N ASN A 239 0.66 -32.14 14.98
CA ASN A 239 0.96 -33.08 13.92
C ASN A 239 1.74 -32.39 12.76
N LYS A 240 2.12 -33.16 11.74
CA LYS A 240 2.83 -32.73 10.55
C LYS A 240 2.13 -31.55 9.85
N ASP A 241 0.80 -31.63 9.73
CA ASP A 241 0.02 -30.60 9.04
C ASP A 241 -0.01 -29.29 9.82
N THR A 242 -0.10 -29.35 11.14
CA THR A 242 -0.04 -28.19 12.01
C THR A 242 1.31 -27.47 11.90
N ILE A 243 2.42 -28.21 11.89
CA ILE A 243 3.77 -27.64 11.73
C ILE A 243 3.90 -27.01 10.34
N ARG A 244 3.45 -27.71 9.29
CA ARG A 244 3.44 -27.16 7.91
C ARG A 244 2.65 -25.86 7.81
N ASP A 245 1.48 -25.78 8.44
CA ASP A 245 0.62 -24.61 8.43
C ASP A 245 1.22 -23.44 9.23
N LEU A 246 1.96 -23.72 10.30
CA LEU A 246 2.64 -22.70 11.10
C LEU A 246 3.92 -22.18 10.43
N THR A 247 4.66 -23.03 9.77
CA THR A 247 5.95 -22.68 9.17
C THR A 247 5.86 -22.28 7.71
N GLY A 248 4.82 -22.70 6.99
CA GLY A 248 4.70 -22.54 5.53
C GLY A 248 5.61 -23.48 4.73
N ILE A 249 6.43 -24.30 5.39
CA ILE A 249 7.38 -25.21 4.72
C ILE A 249 6.61 -26.42 4.16
N LYS A 250 6.67 -26.56 2.84
CA LYS A 250 6.20 -27.76 2.15
C LYS A 250 7.31 -28.80 2.29
N GLY A 251 7.25 -29.66 3.30
CA GLY A 251 8.18 -30.79 3.43
C GLY A 251 8.19 -31.67 2.17
N ALA A 252 9.24 -32.50 2.00
CA ALA A 252 9.27 -33.50 0.94
C ALA A 252 8.00 -34.39 1.04
N GLU A 253 7.34 -34.64 -0.09
CA GLU A 253 6.22 -35.55 -0.23
C GLU A 253 6.66 -36.99 -0.03
#